data_68ac16b1155713bf66593358787639f5
#
_entry.id   68ac16b1155713bf66593358787639f5
#
_cell.length_a   1.000
_cell.length_b   1.000
_cell.length_c   1.000
_cell.angle_alpha   90.00
_cell.angle_beta   90.00
_cell.angle_gamma   90.00
#
_symmetry.space_group_name_H-M   'P 1'
#
loop_
_entity.id
_entity.type
_entity.pdbx_description
1 polymer ?
#
loop_
_entity_poly.entity_id
_entity_poly.type
_entity_poly.pdbx_seq_one_letter_code
_entity_poly.pdbx_strand_id
1 'polypeptide(L)' 'MNESVRYQSVDLDTPASIHIVGIGGAGMRSIANVLSDMGHDITGSDLKYSPGLDQLKSKGINLSLIH' A
#
# COMPACT_ATOMS: atom_id res chain seq x y z
N MET A 1 -1.28 -25.11 12.00
CA MET A 1 -0.75 -24.59 11.85
C MET A 1 -0.46 -23.28 12.25
N ASN A 2 0.40 -22.82 12.13
CA ASN A 2 0.77 -21.70 12.76
C ASN A 2 0.94 -20.51 11.93
N GLU A 3 0.67 -20.62 10.67
CA GLU A 3 0.72 -19.46 9.83
C GLU A 3 -0.32 -18.46 10.22
N SER A 4 -1.47 -18.94 10.68
CA SER A 4 -2.52 -18.03 11.09
C SER A 4 -2.08 -17.17 12.26
N VAL A 5 -1.14 -17.65 13.05
CA VAL A 5 -0.66 -16.87 14.17
C VAL A 5 0.09 -15.63 13.69
N ARG A 6 0.84 -15.75 12.63
CA ARG A 6 1.56 -14.61 12.11
C ARG A 6 0.63 -13.55 11.57
N TYR A 7 -0.48 -13.95 10.98
CA TYR A 7 -1.42 -12.98 10.46
C TYR A 7 -2.11 -12.21 11.57
N GLN A 8 -2.19 -12.79 12.74
CA GLN A 8 -2.81 -12.10 13.85
C GLN A 8 -2.02 -10.92 14.34
N SER A 9 -0.76 -10.82 13.93
CA SER A 9 0.01 -9.64 14.29
C SER A 9 -0.37 -8.43 13.44
N VAL A 10 -1.14 -8.62 12.38
CA VAL A 10 -1.59 -7.52 11.55
C VAL A 10 -2.98 -7.12 12.00
N ASP A 11 -3.08 -5.94 12.60
CA ASP A 11 -4.34 -5.44 13.10
C ASP A 11 -4.80 -4.29 12.22
N LEU A 12 -5.73 -4.56 11.33
CA LEU A 12 -6.20 -3.56 10.39
C LEU A 12 -7.20 -2.59 11.00
N ASP A 13 -7.67 -2.86 12.21
CA ASP A 13 -8.54 -1.93 12.91
C ASP A 13 -7.77 -0.77 13.53
N THR A 14 -6.47 -0.91 13.65
CA THR A 14 -5.60 0.13 14.20
C THR A 14 -4.77 0.73 13.08
N PRO A 15 -4.68 2.07 12.97
CA PRO A 15 -3.85 2.66 11.94
C PRO A 15 -2.42 2.14 11.99
N ALA A 16 -1.87 1.84 10.82
CA ALA A 16 -0.53 1.28 10.70
C ALA A 16 0.19 1.91 9.53
N SER A 17 1.51 1.83 9.54
CA SER A 17 2.34 2.25 8.42
C SER A 17 2.60 1.04 7.54
N ILE A 18 2.19 1.09 6.29
CA ILE A 18 2.28 -0.04 5.37
C ILE A 18 3.02 0.38 4.12
N HIS A 19 4.05 -0.38 3.75
CA HIS A 19 4.78 -0.12 2.53
C HIS A 19 4.45 -1.19 1.50
N ILE A 20 4.07 -0.78 0.29
CA ILE A 20 3.68 -1.70 -0.77
C ILE A 20 4.69 -1.64 -1.90
N VAL A 21 5.34 -2.77 -2.17
CA VAL A 21 6.27 -2.89 -3.28
C VAL A 21 5.48 -3.25 -4.53
N GLY A 22 5.76 -2.56 -5.64
CA GLY A 22 5.00 -2.77 -6.87
C GLY A 22 3.62 -2.13 -6.84
N ILE A 23 3.51 -1.01 -6.13
CA ILE A 23 2.22 -0.38 -5.87
C ILE A 23 1.49 0.07 -7.14
N GLY A 24 2.23 0.24 -8.25
CA GLY A 24 1.61 0.64 -9.52
C GLY A 24 0.87 -0.47 -10.24
N GLY A 25 0.99 -1.71 -9.79
CA GLY A 25 0.23 -2.81 -10.37
C GLY A 25 -1.26 -2.64 -10.12
N ALA A 26 -2.09 -3.08 -11.08
CA ALA A 26 -3.53 -2.81 -11.01
C ALA A 26 -4.16 -3.32 -9.72
N GLY A 27 -3.83 -4.55 -9.34
CA GLY A 27 -4.37 -5.11 -8.10
C GLY A 27 -3.85 -4.40 -6.87
N MET A 28 -2.59 -4.00 -6.90
CA MET A 28 -1.98 -3.35 -5.75
C MET A 28 -2.52 -1.94 -5.55
N ARG A 29 -2.88 -1.25 -6.63
CA ARG A 29 -3.48 0.07 -6.49
C ARG A 29 -4.81 0.00 -5.75
N SER A 30 -5.61 -1.01 -6.05
CA SER A 30 -6.88 -1.20 -5.36
C SER A 30 -6.67 -1.44 -3.87
N ILE A 31 -5.71 -2.28 -3.53
CA ILE A 31 -5.39 -2.56 -2.13
C ILE A 31 -4.93 -1.29 -1.42
N ALA A 32 -4.05 -0.52 -2.07
CA ALA A 32 -3.56 0.72 -1.50
C ALA A 32 -4.69 1.70 -1.22
N ASN A 33 -5.63 1.82 -2.15
CA ASN A 33 -6.77 2.71 -1.97
C ASN A 33 -7.62 2.30 -0.78
N VAL A 34 -7.92 1.02 -0.66
CA VAL A 34 -8.74 0.53 0.44
C VAL A 34 -8.05 0.78 1.77
N LEU A 35 -6.77 0.44 1.86
CA LEU A 35 -6.03 0.61 3.11
C LEU A 35 -5.90 2.08 3.49
N SER A 36 -5.68 2.94 2.50
CA SER A 36 -5.60 4.37 2.75
C SER A 36 -6.94 4.91 3.25
N ASP A 37 -8.04 4.46 2.67
CA ASP A 37 -9.37 4.90 3.09
C ASP A 37 -9.70 4.42 4.50
N MET A 38 -9.09 3.33 4.92
CA MET A 38 -9.26 2.83 6.29
C MET A 38 -8.43 3.61 7.32
N GLY A 39 -7.62 4.56 6.88
CA GLY A 39 -6.84 5.39 7.79
C GLY A 39 -5.41 4.94 7.99
N HIS A 40 -4.95 3.97 7.23
CA HIS A 40 -3.55 3.55 7.33
C HIS A 40 -2.64 4.51 6.58
N ASP A 41 -1.41 4.61 7.05
CA ASP A 41 -0.39 5.43 6.41
C ASP A 41 0.33 4.59 5.37
N ILE A 42 0.06 4.85 4.10
CA ILE A 42 0.54 4.01 3.01
C ILE A 42 1.70 4.69 2.31
N THR A 43 2.77 3.93 2.09
CA THR A 43 3.85 4.32 1.20
C THR A 43 3.99 3.23 0.15
N GLY A 44 4.63 3.54 -0.95
CA GLY A 44 4.77 2.56 -2.00
C GLY A 44 6.00 2.80 -2.87
N SER A 45 6.42 1.75 -3.57
CA SER A 45 7.52 1.83 -4.51
C SER A 45 7.17 1.05 -5.76
N ASP A 46 7.78 1.45 -6.87
CA ASP A 46 7.63 0.74 -8.14
C ASP A 46 8.89 0.93 -8.96
N LEU A 47 9.04 0.08 -9.97
CA LEU A 47 10.20 0.13 -10.84
C LEU A 47 10.06 1.20 -11.91
N LYS A 48 8.85 1.58 -12.24
CA LYS A 48 8.63 2.60 -13.25
C LYS A 48 7.36 3.37 -12.98
N TYR A 49 7.31 4.57 -13.54
CA TYR A 49 6.15 5.44 -13.43
C TYR A 49 4.98 4.89 -14.25
N SER A 50 3.79 5.09 -13.76
CA SER A 50 2.56 4.84 -14.52
C SER A 50 1.51 5.86 -14.08
N PRO A 51 0.50 6.14 -14.93
CA PRO A 51 -0.53 7.12 -14.57
C PRO A 51 -1.28 6.78 -13.29
N GLY A 52 -1.41 5.49 -12.97
CA GLY A 52 -2.08 5.11 -11.74
C GLY A 52 -1.36 5.59 -10.49
N LEU A 53 -0.05 5.81 -10.58
CA LEU A 53 0.69 6.34 -9.44
C LEU A 53 0.28 7.77 -9.12
N ASP A 54 -0.08 8.57 -10.12
CA ASP A 54 -0.54 9.93 -9.86
C ASP A 54 -1.81 9.95 -9.03
N GLN A 55 -2.70 9.00 -9.28
CA GLN A 55 -3.93 8.92 -8.51
C GLN A 55 -3.65 8.60 -7.05
N LEU A 56 -2.71 7.69 -6.81
CA LEU A 56 -2.32 7.34 -5.45
C LEU A 56 -1.66 8.53 -4.75
N LYS A 57 -0.84 9.27 -5.50
CA LYS A 57 -0.16 10.41 -4.95
C LYS A 57 -1.13 11.51 -4.54
N SER A 58 -2.18 11.71 -5.32
CA SER A 58 -3.17 12.72 -4.99
C SER A 58 -3.98 12.35 -3.74
N LYS A 59 -3.96 11.10 -3.33
CA LYS A 59 -4.58 10.68 -2.09
C LYS A 59 -3.64 10.82 -0.88
N GLY A 60 -2.44 11.31 -1.09
CA GLY A 60 -1.49 11.49 0.00
C GLY A 60 -0.54 10.33 0.21
N ILE A 61 -0.53 9.36 -0.68
CA ILE A 61 0.37 8.23 -0.57
C ILE A 61 1.74 8.62 -1.08
N ASN A 62 2.77 8.41 -0.28
CA ASN A 62 4.14 8.72 -0.67
C ASN A 62 4.70 7.61 -1.53
N LEU A 63 5.22 7.97 -2.68
CA LEU A 63 5.69 7.01 -3.68
C LEU A 63 7.16 7.20 -3.98
N SER A 64 7.84 6.10 -4.25
CA SER A 64 9.24 6.09 -4.67
C SER A 64 9.39 5.27 -5.92
N LEU A 65 10.23 5.74 -6.84
CA LEU A 65 10.62 4.95 -8.00
C LEU A 65 11.96 4.32 -7.71
N ILE A 66 12.06 3.02 -7.97
CA ILE A 66 13.29 2.27 -7.73
C ILE A 66 13.98 2.06 -9.08
N HIS A 67 15.24 2.45 -9.15
CA HIS A 67 16.03 2.31 -10.38
C HIS A 67 17.09 1.24 -10.25
#